data_c4a916e6e5b54e85cf3bc22e4fa1eaa6
#
_entry.id   c4a916e6e5b54e85cf3bc22e4fa1eaa6
#
_cell.length_a   1.000
_cell.length_b   1.000
_cell.length_c   1.000
_cell.angle_alpha   90.00
_cell.angle_beta   90.00
_cell.angle_gamma   90.00
#
_symmetry.space_group_name_H-M   'P 1'
#
loop_
_entity.id
_entity.type
_entity.pdbx_description
1 polymer ?
#
loop_
_entity_poly.entity_id
_entity_poly.type
_entity_poly.pdbx_seq_one_letter_code
_entity_poly.pdbx_strand_id
1 'polypeptide(L)'
;MTVTCVLVVLVSVGVVTAGSSVGPGSGTAWAGTGVPARAASPGCGKRPVPSAQATATATGDLVQSLVVGGVTRSYRLAVPTDYRSSVATPLILLFHGSGSNAVQTSIYTQLPARASHRGYLVATPDAVGGQWQLSAPGARTADLAYVSALIADLSSRYCVDRNRVYAAGISLGSEFSAIVACTPGDHIAAVGLVAAEFLIEPCAGPIPVIAFHGTADPIVAYASGATGAALPGVKVVGVLQNLDHWAALDRCRPGPLRRRLSTMVIRRTWSGCHGGSAVVLYTVLGGGHTWPGSPITLAAGTFGATTHQIDATGLMLAFFDRHHLAR
;
A
#
# COMPACT_ATOMS: atom_id res chain seq x y z
N MET A 1 14.89 -2.97 -29.22
CA MET A 1 14.29 -1.72 -28.73
C MET A 1 14.55 -1.66 -27.23
N THR A 2 15.53 -0.85 -26.84
CA THR A 2 16.01 -0.72 -25.47
C THR A 2 15.11 0.29 -24.77
N VAL A 3 14.26 -0.16 -23.83
CA VAL A 3 13.44 0.75 -23.01
C VAL A 3 14.33 1.29 -21.91
N THR A 4 14.82 2.51 -22.07
CA THR A 4 15.57 3.21 -21.02
C THR A 4 14.58 3.81 -20.04
N CYS A 5 14.47 3.16 -18.87
CA CYS A 5 13.67 3.68 -17.74
C CYS A 5 14.54 4.71 -17.00
N VAL A 6 14.27 6.00 -17.21
CA VAL A 6 14.94 7.08 -16.46
C VAL A 6 14.06 7.44 -15.26
N LEU A 7 14.47 6.99 -14.09
CA LEU A 7 13.88 7.38 -12.82
C LEU A 7 14.72 8.56 -12.26
N VAL A 8 14.17 9.76 -12.27
CA VAL A 8 14.79 10.93 -11.62
C VAL A 8 14.23 11.05 -10.21
N VAL A 9 15.00 10.62 -9.22
CA VAL A 9 14.72 10.88 -7.80
C VAL A 9 15.63 12.01 -7.35
N LEU A 10 15.09 13.21 -7.20
CA LEU A 10 15.78 14.33 -6.55
C LEU A 10 15.55 14.21 -5.03
N VAL A 11 16.53 13.67 -4.32
CA VAL A 11 16.58 13.69 -2.85
C VAL A 11 17.33 14.94 -2.43
N SER A 12 16.60 15.96 -1.99
CA SER A 12 17.17 17.10 -1.29
C SER A 12 17.31 16.78 0.21
N VAL A 13 18.53 16.59 0.67
CA VAL A 13 18.85 16.45 2.10
C VAL A 13 18.91 17.85 2.71
N GLY A 14 17.87 18.23 3.46
CA GLY A 14 17.85 19.41 4.29
C GLY A 14 18.21 19.06 5.73
N VAL A 15 19.35 19.56 6.20
CA VAL A 15 19.75 19.51 7.62
C VAL A 15 18.97 20.56 8.38
N VAL A 16 18.11 20.17 9.32
CA VAL A 16 17.44 21.08 10.25
C VAL A 16 17.98 20.84 11.65
N THR A 17 18.60 21.86 12.21
CA THR A 17 19.10 21.92 13.59
C THR A 17 17.93 22.12 14.56
N ALA A 18 17.93 21.35 15.64
CA ALA A 18 16.93 21.36 16.70
C ALA A 18 17.04 22.59 17.61
N GLY A 19 15.90 23.20 17.92
CA GLY A 19 15.74 24.15 19.01
C GLY A 19 14.61 23.68 19.93
N SER A 20 14.94 23.37 21.19
CA SER A 20 14.04 22.88 22.21
C SER A 20 13.33 24.00 22.95
N SER A 21 12.04 23.87 23.24
CA SER A 21 11.43 24.46 24.43
C SER A 21 10.19 23.67 24.83
N VAL A 22 10.20 23.12 26.05
CA VAL A 22 9.14 22.36 26.70
C VAL A 22 8.39 23.29 27.65
N GLY A 23 7.04 23.31 27.56
CA GLY A 23 6.17 23.89 28.57
C GLY A 23 5.08 22.88 28.96
N PRO A 24 4.71 22.74 30.25
CA PRO A 24 3.76 21.73 30.70
C PRO A 24 2.31 22.23 30.60
N GLY A 25 1.44 21.44 29.98
CA GLY A 25 0.00 21.66 29.91
C GLY A 25 -0.78 20.44 30.43
N SER A 26 -1.56 20.68 31.42
CA SER A 26 -2.40 19.84 32.26
C SER A 26 -3.34 18.92 31.50
N GLY A 27 -3.47 17.68 32.04
CA GLY A 27 -4.37 16.64 31.56
C GLY A 27 -5.83 16.90 31.85
N THR A 28 -6.67 16.44 30.94
CA THR A 28 -8.09 16.12 31.20
C THR A 28 -8.35 14.70 30.71
N ALA A 29 -8.82 13.88 31.65
CA ALA A 29 -9.24 12.50 31.41
C ALA A 29 -10.48 12.45 30.52
N TRP A 30 -10.42 11.64 29.47
CA TRP A 30 -11.61 11.27 28.69
C TRP A 30 -12.02 9.86 29.04
N ALA A 31 -13.08 9.73 29.82
CA ALA A 31 -13.83 8.49 29.96
C ALA A 31 -14.95 8.48 28.92
N GLY A 32 -14.99 7.48 28.08
CA GLY A 32 -16.05 7.30 27.10
C GLY A 32 -15.95 5.93 26.44
N THR A 33 -16.54 4.91 27.09
CA THR A 33 -16.75 3.58 26.53
C THR A 33 -17.92 3.60 25.55
N GLY A 34 -17.66 4.00 24.31
CA GLY A 34 -18.58 3.83 23.20
C GLY A 34 -17.86 3.08 22.10
N VAL A 35 -18.38 1.91 21.67
CA VAL A 35 -17.95 1.27 20.43
C VAL A 35 -18.08 2.32 19.32
N PRO A 36 -16.99 2.70 18.63
CA PRO A 36 -17.08 3.76 17.64
C PRO A 36 -18.04 3.31 16.53
N ALA A 37 -19.05 4.12 16.27
CA ALA A 37 -19.93 3.93 15.14
C ALA A 37 -19.04 3.79 13.89
N ARG A 38 -19.22 2.70 13.12
CA ARG A 38 -18.52 2.47 11.86
C ARG A 38 -18.60 3.75 11.06
N ALA A 39 -17.46 4.27 10.58
CA ALA A 39 -17.43 5.52 9.82
C ALA A 39 -17.99 5.27 8.41
N ALA A 40 -19.29 5.10 8.37
CA ALA A 40 -20.03 4.88 7.15
C ALA A 40 -19.89 6.09 6.22
N SER A 41 -19.61 5.84 4.95
CA SER A 41 -19.49 6.89 3.94
C SER A 41 -20.87 7.40 3.47
N PRO A 42 -20.94 8.56 2.77
CA PRO A 42 -22.19 9.11 2.22
C PRO A 42 -22.90 8.18 1.23
N GLY A 43 -22.22 7.18 0.68
CA GLY A 43 -22.79 6.15 -0.21
C GLY A 43 -23.62 5.08 0.50
N CYS A 44 -23.58 5.02 1.84
CA CYS A 44 -24.34 4.04 2.59
C CYS A 44 -25.86 4.24 2.45
N GLY A 45 -26.59 3.14 2.25
CA GLY A 45 -28.01 3.13 1.99
C GLY A 45 -28.40 3.47 0.55
N LYS A 46 -27.45 3.90 -0.29
CA LYS A 46 -27.71 4.19 -1.70
C LYS A 46 -27.50 2.95 -2.56
N ARG A 47 -28.33 2.80 -3.61
CA ARG A 47 -28.04 1.81 -4.64
C ARG A 47 -26.77 2.23 -5.40
N PRO A 48 -25.73 1.37 -5.50
CA PRO A 48 -24.55 1.72 -6.26
C PRO A 48 -24.92 2.04 -7.70
N VAL A 49 -24.55 3.21 -8.16
CA VAL A 49 -24.66 3.56 -9.57
C VAL A 49 -23.25 3.43 -10.14
N PRO A 50 -22.98 2.43 -11.03
CA PRO A 50 -21.75 2.42 -11.79
C PRO A 50 -21.60 3.75 -12.52
N SER A 51 -20.37 4.22 -12.76
CA SER A 51 -20.17 5.40 -13.61
C SER A 51 -20.86 5.16 -14.97
N ALA A 52 -21.29 6.19 -15.64
CA ALA A 52 -21.96 6.09 -16.95
C ALA A 52 -21.10 5.36 -18.01
N GLN A 53 -19.82 5.16 -17.74
CA GLN A 53 -18.84 4.50 -18.60
C GLN A 53 -18.37 3.13 -18.04
N ALA A 54 -19.05 2.59 -17.02
CA ALA A 54 -18.64 1.32 -16.42
C ALA A 54 -18.88 0.16 -17.40
N THR A 55 -17.82 -0.60 -17.70
CA THR A 55 -17.87 -1.81 -18.50
C THR A 55 -17.51 -3.01 -17.64
N ALA A 56 -18.37 -4.03 -17.58
CA ALA A 56 -18.05 -5.29 -16.91
C ALA A 56 -16.97 -6.04 -17.71
N THR A 57 -16.00 -6.62 -16.99
CA THR A 57 -14.96 -7.46 -17.58
C THR A 57 -15.28 -8.92 -17.44
N ALA A 58 -14.56 -9.79 -18.17
CA ALA A 58 -14.68 -11.24 -18.03
C ALA A 58 -14.33 -11.76 -16.61
N THR A 59 -13.59 -10.98 -15.82
CA THR A 59 -13.25 -11.27 -14.42
C THR A 59 -14.27 -10.72 -13.41
N GLY A 60 -15.36 -10.11 -13.89
CA GLY A 60 -16.40 -9.54 -13.04
C GLY A 60 -16.07 -8.15 -12.46
N ASP A 61 -14.88 -7.61 -12.72
CA ASP A 61 -14.53 -6.26 -12.32
C ASP A 61 -15.21 -5.23 -13.23
N LEU A 62 -15.43 -4.03 -12.71
CA LEU A 62 -15.92 -2.89 -13.48
C LEU A 62 -14.74 -2.02 -13.91
N VAL A 63 -14.57 -1.78 -15.20
CA VAL A 63 -13.69 -0.70 -15.70
C VAL A 63 -14.45 0.60 -15.58
N GLN A 64 -13.87 1.57 -14.92
CA GLN A 64 -14.47 2.87 -14.67
C GLN A 64 -13.44 3.99 -14.89
N SER A 65 -13.91 5.21 -15.02
CA SER A 65 -13.04 6.38 -15.13
C SER A 65 -13.53 7.52 -14.25
N LEU A 66 -12.60 8.40 -13.92
CA LEU A 66 -12.82 9.63 -13.16
C LEU A 66 -12.02 10.77 -13.79
N VAL A 67 -12.63 11.93 -13.98
CA VAL A 67 -11.92 13.13 -14.47
C VAL A 67 -11.36 13.90 -13.29
N VAL A 68 -10.05 14.08 -13.26
CA VAL A 68 -9.36 14.84 -12.21
C VAL A 68 -8.38 15.82 -12.86
N GLY A 69 -8.51 17.11 -12.54
CA GLY A 69 -7.70 18.14 -13.14
C GLY A 69 -7.80 18.22 -14.67
N GLY A 70 -8.96 17.85 -15.25
CA GLY A 70 -9.17 17.79 -16.69
C GLY A 70 -8.62 16.52 -17.37
N VAL A 71 -8.00 15.61 -16.64
CA VAL A 71 -7.46 14.35 -17.16
C VAL A 71 -8.39 13.19 -16.80
N THR A 72 -8.79 12.40 -17.82
CA THR A 72 -9.53 11.15 -17.58
C THR A 72 -8.56 10.08 -17.08
N ARG A 73 -8.85 9.52 -15.90
CA ARG A 73 -8.08 8.48 -15.23
C ARG A 73 -8.93 7.21 -15.13
N SER A 74 -8.37 6.09 -15.55
CA SER A 74 -9.05 4.78 -15.49
C SER A 74 -8.69 4.02 -14.23
N TYR A 75 -9.61 3.15 -13.80
CA TYR A 75 -9.38 2.18 -12.76
C TYR A 75 -10.29 0.96 -12.92
N ARG A 76 -9.89 -0.17 -12.35
CA ARG A 76 -10.74 -1.34 -12.20
C ARG A 76 -11.30 -1.37 -10.79
N LEU A 77 -12.57 -1.77 -10.66
CA LEU A 77 -13.25 -1.91 -9.37
C LEU A 77 -13.79 -3.33 -9.23
N ALA A 78 -13.25 -4.09 -8.30
CA ALA A 78 -13.84 -5.33 -7.83
C ALA A 78 -14.82 -5.05 -6.69
N VAL A 79 -16.07 -5.46 -6.87
CA VAL A 79 -17.15 -5.31 -5.88
C VAL A 79 -17.49 -6.68 -5.32
N PRO A 80 -17.64 -6.85 -3.99
CA PRO A 80 -18.08 -8.12 -3.43
C PRO A 80 -19.42 -8.58 -4.03
N THR A 81 -19.54 -9.85 -4.33
CA THR A 81 -20.79 -10.42 -4.87
C THR A 81 -21.98 -10.33 -3.90
N ASP A 82 -21.67 -10.31 -2.60
CA ASP A 82 -22.64 -10.13 -1.49
C ASP A 82 -22.67 -8.70 -0.96
N TYR A 83 -22.18 -7.72 -1.74
CA TYR A 83 -22.16 -6.31 -1.35
C TYR A 83 -23.55 -5.82 -0.97
N ARG A 84 -23.65 -5.14 0.17
CA ARG A 84 -24.88 -4.51 0.66
C ARG A 84 -24.62 -3.04 0.95
N SER A 85 -25.41 -2.17 0.37
CA SER A 85 -25.25 -0.72 0.57
C SER A 85 -25.53 -0.27 2.01
N SER A 86 -26.17 -1.09 2.84
CA SER A 86 -26.38 -0.85 4.28
C SER A 86 -25.22 -1.28 5.18
N VAL A 87 -24.20 -1.97 4.62
CA VAL A 87 -23.07 -2.50 5.38
C VAL A 87 -21.80 -1.81 4.96
N ALA A 88 -21.13 -1.13 5.90
CA ALA A 88 -19.87 -0.45 5.64
C ALA A 88 -18.77 -1.46 5.25
N THR A 89 -18.24 -1.30 4.04
CA THR A 89 -17.36 -2.24 3.34
C THR A 89 -15.94 -1.67 3.30
N PRO A 90 -14.90 -2.45 3.68
CA PRO A 90 -13.51 -1.99 3.57
C PRO A 90 -13.10 -1.79 2.11
N LEU A 91 -12.18 -0.85 1.87
CA LEU A 91 -11.64 -0.51 0.56
C LEU A 91 -10.13 -0.77 0.51
N ILE A 92 -9.65 -1.43 -0.53
CA ILE A 92 -8.22 -1.54 -0.85
C ILE A 92 -7.94 -0.75 -2.13
N LEU A 93 -6.90 0.07 -2.11
CA LEU A 93 -6.29 0.67 -3.29
C LEU A 93 -5.07 -0.19 -3.66
N LEU A 94 -5.04 -0.77 -4.87
CA LEU A 94 -3.94 -1.62 -5.34
C LEU A 94 -3.18 -0.92 -6.46
N PHE A 95 -1.91 -0.58 -6.23
CA PHE A 95 -1.07 0.17 -7.16
C PHE A 95 -0.10 -0.75 -7.91
N HIS A 96 -0.05 -0.63 -9.23
CA HIS A 96 0.81 -1.41 -10.11
C HIS A 96 2.27 -0.92 -10.08
N GLY A 97 3.21 -1.78 -10.47
CA GLY A 97 4.61 -1.43 -10.65
C GLY A 97 4.87 -0.60 -11.92
N SER A 98 6.10 -0.10 -12.05
CA SER A 98 6.56 0.69 -13.22
C SER A 98 6.29 -0.05 -14.53
N GLY A 99 5.71 0.65 -15.50
CA GLY A 99 5.40 0.12 -16.84
C GLY A 99 4.27 -0.92 -16.89
N SER A 100 3.59 -1.17 -15.76
CA SER A 100 2.45 -2.07 -15.67
C SER A 100 1.12 -1.29 -15.74
N ASN A 101 0.01 -1.97 -15.41
CA ASN A 101 -1.33 -1.40 -15.39
C ASN A 101 -2.25 -2.20 -14.45
N ALA A 102 -3.49 -1.71 -14.28
CA ALA A 102 -4.50 -2.31 -13.42
C ALA A 102 -4.83 -3.77 -13.77
N VAL A 103 -4.91 -4.10 -15.08
CA VAL A 103 -5.22 -5.46 -15.55
C VAL A 103 -4.12 -6.44 -15.14
N GLN A 104 -2.88 -6.11 -15.51
CA GLN A 104 -1.72 -6.97 -15.23
C GLN A 104 -1.54 -7.19 -13.74
N THR A 105 -1.64 -6.12 -12.94
CA THR A 105 -1.49 -6.20 -11.49
C THR A 105 -2.62 -6.99 -10.83
N SER A 106 -3.86 -6.84 -11.29
CA SER A 106 -4.99 -7.64 -10.79
C SER A 106 -4.77 -9.14 -11.03
N ILE A 107 -4.34 -9.53 -12.23
CA ILE A 107 -4.05 -10.92 -12.59
C ILE A 107 -2.83 -11.43 -11.83
N TYR A 108 -1.78 -10.63 -11.74
CA TYR A 108 -0.52 -11.02 -11.10
C TYR A 108 -0.66 -11.25 -9.60
N THR A 109 -1.35 -10.35 -8.90
CA THR A 109 -1.49 -10.42 -7.44
C THR A 109 -2.66 -11.29 -6.98
N GLN A 110 -3.67 -11.50 -7.83
CA GLN A 110 -4.97 -12.10 -7.49
C GLN A 110 -5.67 -11.37 -6.32
N LEU A 111 -5.18 -10.19 -5.91
CA LEU A 111 -5.69 -9.49 -4.73
C LEU A 111 -7.14 -9.02 -4.95
N PRO A 112 -7.54 -8.40 -6.09
CA PRO A 112 -8.91 -7.96 -6.26
C PRO A 112 -9.93 -9.10 -6.19
N ALA A 113 -9.70 -10.22 -6.87
CA ALA A 113 -10.59 -11.37 -6.85
C ALA A 113 -10.71 -11.95 -5.43
N ARG A 114 -9.58 -12.18 -4.76
CA ARG A 114 -9.57 -12.81 -3.43
C ARG A 114 -10.10 -11.89 -2.33
N ALA A 115 -9.85 -10.59 -2.42
CA ALA A 115 -10.33 -9.61 -1.47
C ALA A 115 -11.85 -9.39 -1.61
N SER A 116 -12.38 -9.33 -2.85
CA SER A 116 -13.83 -9.20 -3.07
C SER A 116 -14.60 -10.40 -2.49
N HIS A 117 -14.08 -11.63 -2.61
CA HIS A 117 -14.65 -12.82 -1.94
C HIS A 117 -14.59 -12.73 -0.40
N ARG A 118 -13.79 -11.84 0.18
CA ARG A 118 -13.72 -11.56 1.62
C ARG A 118 -14.48 -10.31 2.02
N GLY A 119 -15.29 -9.76 1.12
CA GLY A 119 -16.12 -8.60 1.41
C GLY A 119 -15.41 -7.25 1.31
N TYR A 120 -14.31 -7.15 0.55
CA TYR A 120 -13.61 -5.88 0.28
C TYR A 120 -14.01 -5.30 -1.08
N LEU A 121 -14.19 -4.00 -1.15
CA LEU A 121 -14.06 -3.25 -2.39
C LEU A 121 -12.56 -3.15 -2.73
N VAL A 122 -12.20 -3.36 -4.01
CA VAL A 122 -10.81 -3.14 -4.45
C VAL A 122 -10.79 -2.26 -5.67
N ALA A 123 -10.16 -1.10 -5.56
CA ALA A 123 -9.88 -0.23 -6.69
C ALA A 123 -8.43 -0.40 -7.11
N THR A 124 -8.21 -0.72 -8.38
CA THR A 124 -6.89 -0.83 -9.00
C THR A 124 -6.78 0.28 -10.05
N PRO A 125 -6.24 1.45 -9.69
CA PRO A 125 -6.11 2.59 -10.62
C PRO A 125 -4.94 2.41 -11.58
N ASP A 126 -5.02 3.10 -12.74
CA ASP A 126 -3.94 3.20 -13.73
C ASP A 126 -3.19 4.53 -13.56
N ALA A 127 -1.85 4.45 -13.54
CA ALA A 127 -0.99 5.62 -13.65
C ALA A 127 -0.89 6.10 -15.09
N VAL A 128 -0.75 7.40 -15.30
CA VAL A 128 -0.50 7.95 -16.62
C VAL A 128 0.85 7.46 -17.15
N GLY A 129 0.86 6.90 -18.34
CA GLY A 129 2.07 6.30 -18.91
C GLY A 129 2.67 5.13 -18.13
N GLY A 130 1.89 4.51 -17.22
CA GLY A 130 2.35 3.40 -16.40
C GLY A 130 3.33 3.78 -15.29
N GLN A 131 3.41 5.07 -14.91
CA GLN A 131 4.38 5.60 -13.94
C GLN A 131 3.68 6.46 -12.88
N TRP A 132 3.79 6.08 -11.62
CA TRP A 132 3.34 6.89 -10.49
C TRP A 132 4.33 8.02 -10.22
N GLN A 133 3.81 9.21 -9.93
CA GLN A 133 4.62 10.35 -9.53
C GLN A 133 5.04 10.20 -8.07
N LEU A 134 6.31 9.81 -7.86
CA LEU A 134 6.88 9.78 -6.53
C LEU A 134 7.24 11.20 -6.09
N SER A 135 6.72 11.61 -4.95
CA SER A 135 6.93 12.93 -4.37
C SER A 135 6.80 12.86 -2.86
N ALA A 136 7.16 13.94 -2.17
CA ALA A 136 6.92 14.01 -0.73
C ALA A 136 5.42 13.83 -0.42
N PRO A 137 5.05 13.11 0.66
CA PRO A 137 3.67 12.97 1.09
C PRO A 137 3.01 14.33 1.28
N GLY A 138 1.76 14.45 0.81
CA GLY A 138 1.01 15.71 0.83
C GLY A 138 1.39 16.71 -0.25
N ALA A 139 2.36 16.41 -1.14
CA ALA A 139 2.59 17.21 -2.32
C ALA A 139 1.37 17.23 -3.25
N ARG A 140 1.14 18.34 -3.94
CA ARG A 140 0.02 18.48 -4.87
C ARG A 140 0.38 17.88 -6.24
N THR A 141 0.57 16.57 -6.31
CA THR A 141 0.76 15.87 -7.57
C THR A 141 -0.57 15.44 -8.17
N ALA A 142 -0.59 15.24 -9.50
CA ALA A 142 -1.78 14.77 -10.19
C ALA A 142 -2.21 13.38 -9.72
N ASP A 143 -1.25 12.50 -9.36
CA ASP A 143 -1.55 11.14 -8.89
C ASP A 143 -2.12 11.13 -7.47
N LEU A 144 -1.60 11.95 -6.55
CA LEU A 144 -2.18 12.08 -5.20
C LEU A 144 -3.57 12.72 -5.24
N ALA A 145 -3.75 13.75 -6.08
CA ALA A 145 -5.08 14.33 -6.29
C ALA A 145 -6.08 13.31 -6.87
N TYR A 146 -5.61 12.44 -7.77
CA TYR A 146 -6.42 11.37 -8.33
C TYR A 146 -6.82 10.34 -7.26
N VAL A 147 -5.88 9.90 -6.41
CA VAL A 147 -6.18 8.94 -5.33
C VAL A 147 -7.20 9.51 -4.36
N SER A 148 -7.01 10.73 -3.90
CA SER A 148 -7.96 11.40 -2.98
C SER A 148 -9.35 11.55 -3.62
N ALA A 149 -9.42 11.93 -4.90
CA ALA A 149 -10.67 12.01 -5.65
C ALA A 149 -11.33 10.64 -5.83
N LEU A 150 -10.54 9.58 -6.08
CA LEU A 150 -11.03 8.20 -6.22
C LEU A 150 -11.64 7.69 -4.91
N ILE A 151 -10.97 7.91 -3.77
CA ILE A 151 -11.52 7.55 -2.44
C ILE A 151 -12.83 8.29 -2.19
N ALA A 152 -12.88 9.59 -2.49
CA ALA A 152 -14.08 10.42 -2.31
C ALA A 152 -15.24 9.95 -3.22
N ASP A 153 -14.97 9.70 -4.51
CA ASP A 153 -15.95 9.20 -5.47
C ASP A 153 -16.52 7.85 -5.05
N LEU A 154 -15.67 6.88 -4.73
CA LEU A 154 -16.10 5.56 -4.25
C LEU A 154 -16.90 5.68 -2.94
N SER A 155 -16.48 6.53 -2.01
CA SER A 155 -17.20 6.78 -0.76
C SER A 155 -18.57 7.44 -0.97
N SER A 156 -18.77 8.17 -2.06
CA SER A 156 -20.05 8.77 -2.40
C SER A 156 -21.05 7.80 -3.02
N ARG A 157 -20.55 6.76 -3.71
CA ARG A 157 -21.34 5.78 -4.46
C ARG A 157 -21.51 4.43 -3.76
N TYR A 158 -20.55 4.06 -2.93
CA TYR A 158 -20.55 2.81 -2.18
C TYR A 158 -20.53 3.08 -0.68
N CYS A 159 -21.07 2.15 0.11
CA CYS A 159 -20.97 2.18 1.56
C CYS A 159 -19.55 1.74 1.99
N VAL A 160 -18.59 2.67 1.91
CA VAL A 160 -17.21 2.45 2.31
C VAL A 160 -17.06 2.64 3.82
N ASP A 161 -16.36 1.71 4.47
CA ASP A 161 -15.88 1.90 5.84
C ASP A 161 -14.61 2.76 5.82
N ARG A 162 -14.76 4.04 6.10
CA ARG A 162 -13.65 5.02 6.06
C ARG A 162 -12.57 4.78 7.11
N ASN A 163 -12.82 3.91 8.10
CA ASN A 163 -11.79 3.47 9.04
C ASN A 163 -11.01 2.26 8.54
N ARG A 164 -11.42 1.65 7.42
CA ARG A 164 -10.81 0.47 6.82
C ARG A 164 -10.51 0.72 5.34
N VAL A 165 -9.73 1.77 5.07
CA VAL A 165 -9.17 2.05 3.75
C VAL A 165 -7.69 1.66 3.79
N TYR A 166 -7.24 0.86 2.83
CA TYR A 166 -5.91 0.30 2.78
C TYR A 166 -5.23 0.63 1.45
N ALA A 167 -3.91 0.72 1.47
CA ALA A 167 -3.11 0.84 0.26
C ALA A 167 -2.17 -0.35 0.12
N ALA A 168 -2.00 -0.86 -1.08
CA ALA A 168 -1.10 -1.96 -1.38
C ALA A 168 -0.48 -1.81 -2.77
N GLY A 169 0.73 -2.35 -2.96
CA GLY A 169 1.37 -2.32 -4.26
C GLY A 169 2.66 -3.12 -4.34
N ILE A 170 3.21 -3.16 -5.54
CA ILE A 170 4.50 -3.80 -5.82
C ILE A 170 5.44 -2.80 -6.50
N SER A 171 6.75 -2.83 -6.14
CA SER A 171 7.77 -2.00 -6.79
C SER A 171 7.41 -0.50 -6.70
N LEU A 172 7.37 0.24 -7.79
CA LEU A 172 6.92 1.63 -7.84
C LEU A 172 5.53 1.84 -7.19
N GLY A 173 4.60 0.87 -7.35
CA GLY A 173 3.29 0.91 -6.70
C GLY A 173 3.37 0.70 -5.18
N SER A 174 4.38 -0.03 -4.68
CA SER A 174 4.68 -0.16 -3.26
C SER A 174 5.17 1.17 -2.67
N GLU A 175 6.11 1.83 -3.33
CA GLU A 175 6.58 3.16 -2.94
C GLU A 175 5.44 4.18 -2.95
N PHE A 176 4.61 4.16 -4.00
CA PHE A 176 3.45 5.05 -4.08
C PHE A 176 2.41 4.74 -2.99
N SER A 177 2.22 3.46 -2.62
CA SER A 177 1.36 3.07 -1.49
C SER A 177 1.84 3.68 -0.17
N ALA A 178 3.15 3.72 0.05
CA ALA A 178 3.75 4.37 1.23
C ALA A 178 3.51 5.88 1.24
N ILE A 179 3.65 6.54 0.09
CA ILE A 179 3.37 7.99 -0.07
C ILE A 179 1.90 8.28 0.22
N VAL A 180 0.99 7.50 -0.35
CA VAL A 180 -0.47 7.64 -0.12
C VAL A 180 -0.80 7.47 1.36
N ALA A 181 -0.22 6.45 2.02
CA ALA A 181 -0.44 6.22 3.44
C ALA A 181 0.06 7.35 4.34
N CYS A 182 1.14 8.04 3.93
CA CYS A 182 1.69 9.18 4.63
C CYS A 182 1.05 10.53 4.23
N THR A 183 0.21 10.55 3.20
CA THR A 183 -0.46 11.79 2.75
C THR A 183 -1.57 12.19 3.72
N PRO A 184 -1.56 13.42 4.27
CA PRO A 184 -2.59 13.88 5.17
C PRO A 184 -3.98 13.90 4.48
N GLY A 185 -5.00 13.38 5.16
CA GLY A 185 -6.40 13.43 4.70
C GLY A 185 -6.91 12.15 4.04
N ASP A 186 -6.05 11.30 3.51
CA ASP A 186 -6.48 10.05 2.85
C ASP A 186 -6.81 8.91 3.85
N HIS A 187 -6.36 9.04 5.10
CA HIS A 187 -6.72 8.15 6.22
C HIS A 187 -6.57 6.66 5.91
N ILE A 188 -5.36 6.25 5.54
CA ILE A 188 -5.03 4.85 5.29
C ILE A 188 -4.83 4.10 6.60
N ALA A 189 -5.56 3.01 6.79
CA ALA A 189 -5.56 2.23 8.03
C ALA A 189 -4.39 1.25 8.15
N ALA A 190 -3.85 0.77 7.03
CA ALA A 190 -2.64 -0.05 6.96
C ALA A 190 -2.13 -0.10 5.53
N VAL A 191 -0.85 -0.45 5.35
CA VAL A 191 -0.22 -0.53 4.04
C VAL A 191 0.44 -1.90 3.82
N GLY A 192 0.32 -2.40 2.57
CA GLY A 192 0.96 -3.64 2.10
C GLY A 192 2.02 -3.34 1.04
N LEU A 193 3.29 -3.60 1.37
CA LEU A 193 4.45 -3.22 0.56
C LEU A 193 5.14 -4.46 0.00
N VAL A 194 5.32 -4.53 -1.33
CA VAL A 194 6.02 -5.64 -1.97
C VAL A 194 7.17 -5.13 -2.81
N ALA A 195 8.37 -5.63 -2.53
CA ALA A 195 9.62 -5.37 -3.26
C ALA A 195 10.05 -3.88 -3.33
N ALA A 196 9.50 -3.03 -2.45
CA ALA A 196 9.99 -1.67 -2.15
C ALA A 196 9.28 -1.16 -0.88
N GLU A 197 10.01 -0.89 0.20
CA GLU A 197 9.46 -0.56 1.52
C GLU A 197 9.91 0.80 2.04
N PHE A 198 10.22 1.71 1.16
CA PHE A 198 10.76 3.02 1.53
C PHE A 198 9.75 3.81 2.37
N LEU A 199 10.20 4.33 3.50
CA LEU A 199 9.48 5.38 4.21
C LEU A 199 9.88 6.72 3.61
N ILE A 200 8.92 7.42 3.05
CA ILE A 200 9.12 8.75 2.46
C ILE A 200 8.52 9.79 3.41
N GLU A 201 9.37 10.61 3.99
CA GLU A 201 8.94 11.65 4.92
C GLU A 201 8.51 12.94 4.21
N PRO A 202 7.63 13.76 4.83
CA PRO A 202 7.06 13.61 6.17
C PRO A 202 5.92 12.59 6.23
N CYS A 203 5.84 11.82 7.32
CA CYS A 203 4.78 10.87 7.58
C CYS A 203 4.23 11.06 9.00
N ALA A 204 2.91 11.18 9.13
CA ALA A 204 2.28 11.45 10.40
C ALA A 204 1.65 10.19 11.01
N GLY A 205 2.03 9.87 12.22
CA GLY A 205 1.38 8.88 13.07
C GLY A 205 1.79 7.44 12.81
N PRO A 206 1.31 6.52 13.62
CA PRO A 206 1.58 5.11 13.39
C PRO A 206 0.75 4.61 12.20
N ILE A 207 1.41 3.86 11.31
CA ILE A 207 0.78 3.21 10.15
C ILE A 207 1.19 1.74 10.15
N PRO A 208 0.27 0.80 10.39
CA PRO A 208 0.55 -0.62 10.32
C PRO A 208 1.09 -1.03 8.93
N VAL A 209 2.23 -1.73 8.91
CA VAL A 209 2.91 -2.14 7.69
C VAL A 209 3.08 -3.65 7.62
N ILE A 210 2.68 -4.26 6.50
CA ILE A 210 3.09 -5.61 6.12
C ILE A 210 3.91 -5.56 4.84
N ALA A 211 5.11 -6.13 4.88
CA ALA A 211 6.08 -6.05 3.79
C ALA A 211 6.58 -7.44 3.36
N PHE A 212 6.94 -7.55 2.07
CA PHE A 212 7.49 -8.77 1.45
C PHE A 212 8.64 -8.41 0.53
N HIS A 213 9.82 -9.01 0.74
CA HIS A 213 10.97 -8.74 -0.12
C HIS A 213 11.87 -9.96 -0.29
N GLY A 214 12.37 -10.16 -1.52
CA GLY A 214 13.32 -11.21 -1.88
C GLY A 214 14.77 -10.80 -1.64
N THR A 215 15.60 -11.67 -1.04
CA THR A 215 17.01 -11.33 -0.78
C THR A 215 17.89 -11.31 -2.03
N ALA A 216 17.42 -11.88 -3.14
CA ALA A 216 18.07 -11.87 -4.44
C ALA A 216 17.32 -11.00 -5.46
N ASP A 217 16.62 -9.96 -4.99
CA ASP A 217 15.93 -9.00 -5.84
C ASP A 217 16.96 -8.22 -6.70
N PRO A 218 16.92 -8.36 -8.04
CA PRO A 218 17.87 -7.70 -8.91
C PRO A 218 17.46 -6.26 -9.27
N ILE A 219 16.21 -5.85 -8.95
CA ILE A 219 15.63 -4.55 -9.32
C ILE A 219 15.79 -3.56 -8.17
N VAL A 220 15.27 -3.91 -6.99
CA VAL A 220 15.43 -3.14 -5.75
C VAL A 220 16.21 -4.00 -4.76
N ALA A 221 17.47 -3.64 -4.51
CA ALA A 221 18.35 -4.46 -3.71
C ALA A 221 17.88 -4.57 -2.25
N TYR A 222 17.89 -5.80 -1.71
CA TYR A 222 17.53 -6.08 -0.31
C TYR A 222 18.55 -5.50 0.69
N ALA A 223 19.84 -5.59 0.36
CA ALA A 223 20.92 -5.23 1.27
C ALA A 223 21.22 -3.73 1.23
N SER A 224 21.47 -3.14 2.40
CA SER A 224 21.92 -1.75 2.51
C SER A 224 23.28 -1.57 1.81
N GLY A 225 23.44 -0.46 1.08
CA GLY A 225 24.64 -0.15 0.32
C GLY A 225 24.79 -0.92 -1.00
N ALA A 226 23.88 -1.84 -1.33
CA ALA A 226 23.82 -2.49 -2.62
C ALA A 226 23.16 -1.60 -3.68
N THR A 227 23.33 -1.96 -4.95
CA THR A 227 22.68 -1.33 -6.10
C THR A 227 21.73 -2.31 -6.75
N GLY A 228 20.67 -1.81 -7.37
CA GLY A 228 19.73 -2.59 -8.16
C GLY A 228 19.44 -1.95 -9.51
N ALA A 229 18.75 -2.66 -10.39
CA ALA A 229 18.48 -2.18 -11.75
C ALA A 229 17.52 -0.98 -11.79
N ALA A 230 16.69 -0.78 -10.75
CA ALA A 230 15.80 0.39 -10.67
C ALA A 230 16.55 1.71 -10.53
N LEU A 231 17.69 1.69 -9.83
CA LEU A 231 18.52 2.87 -9.56
C LEU A 231 20.01 2.53 -9.85
N PRO A 232 20.43 2.42 -11.13
CA PRO A 232 21.79 2.04 -11.48
C PRO A 232 22.81 2.98 -10.86
N GLY A 233 23.80 2.43 -10.15
CA GLY A 233 24.88 3.19 -9.50
C GLY A 233 24.47 3.86 -8.18
N VAL A 234 23.21 3.86 -7.79
CA VAL A 234 22.72 4.40 -6.51
C VAL A 234 22.69 3.29 -5.46
N LYS A 235 23.36 3.53 -4.33
CA LYS A 235 23.30 2.62 -3.17
C LYS A 235 21.99 2.85 -2.41
N VAL A 236 21.21 1.79 -2.24
CA VAL A 236 19.93 1.88 -1.54
C VAL A 236 20.09 1.77 -0.02
N VAL A 237 19.13 2.34 0.70
CA VAL A 237 18.85 1.97 2.09
C VAL A 237 18.22 0.57 2.06
N GLY A 238 18.80 -0.37 2.81
CA GLY A 238 18.33 -1.77 2.77
C GLY A 238 16.98 -1.96 3.42
N VAL A 239 16.33 -3.06 3.06
CA VAL A 239 14.96 -3.40 3.50
C VAL A 239 14.83 -3.39 5.03
N LEU A 240 15.76 -3.98 5.76
CA LEU A 240 15.70 -4.01 7.23
C LEU A 240 15.77 -2.60 7.83
N GLN A 241 16.63 -1.75 7.29
CA GLN A 241 16.76 -0.37 7.76
C GLN A 241 15.50 0.44 7.45
N ASN A 242 14.88 0.25 6.28
CA ASN A 242 13.59 0.87 5.96
C ASN A 242 12.50 0.43 6.93
N LEU A 243 12.42 -0.87 7.27
CA LEU A 243 11.41 -1.35 8.24
C LEU A 243 11.74 -0.89 9.69
N ASP A 244 13.00 -0.67 10.03
CA ASP A 244 13.36 -0.02 11.30
C ASP A 244 12.89 1.44 11.35
N HIS A 245 12.92 2.17 10.22
CA HIS A 245 12.35 3.53 10.12
C HIS A 245 10.82 3.51 10.31
N TRP A 246 10.10 2.58 9.65
CA TRP A 246 8.67 2.39 9.87
C TRP A 246 8.36 2.04 11.34
N ALA A 247 9.16 1.16 11.94
CA ALA A 247 9.00 0.79 13.35
C ALA A 247 9.27 1.96 14.31
N ALA A 248 10.22 2.84 13.97
CA ALA A 248 10.49 4.05 14.72
C ALA A 248 9.35 5.07 14.61
N LEU A 249 8.79 5.27 13.41
CA LEU A 249 7.59 6.09 13.19
C LEU A 249 6.42 5.60 14.05
N ASP A 250 6.22 4.29 14.08
CA ASP A 250 5.16 3.63 14.83
C ASP A 250 5.48 3.48 16.32
N ARG A 251 6.65 3.95 16.77
CA ARG A 251 7.14 3.84 18.17
C ARG A 251 7.08 2.41 18.69
N CYS A 252 7.48 1.45 17.87
CA CYS A 252 7.60 0.04 18.26
C CYS A 252 8.78 -0.17 19.21
N ARG A 253 8.77 -1.30 19.94
CA ARG A 253 9.96 -1.73 20.69
C ARG A 253 11.13 -1.97 19.74
N PRO A 254 12.36 -1.61 20.12
CA PRO A 254 13.54 -1.82 19.29
C PRO A 254 13.77 -3.29 18.95
N GLY A 255 14.11 -3.52 17.67
CA GLY A 255 14.46 -4.84 17.15
C GLY A 255 13.25 -5.77 16.90
N PRO A 256 13.24 -6.46 15.77
CA PRO A 256 12.15 -7.37 15.45
C PRO A 256 12.32 -8.75 16.09
N LEU A 257 11.21 -9.35 16.52
CA LEU A 257 11.14 -10.79 16.74
C LEU A 257 11.31 -11.52 15.41
N ARG A 258 12.33 -12.37 15.32
CA ARG A 258 12.64 -13.15 14.13
C ARG A 258 12.12 -14.57 14.27
N ARG A 259 11.29 -15.04 13.31
CA ARG A 259 10.81 -16.41 13.21
C ARG A 259 11.04 -16.97 11.81
N ARG A 260 11.74 -18.10 11.71
CA ARG A 260 11.82 -18.86 10.47
C ARG A 260 10.51 -19.62 10.27
N LEU A 261 9.85 -19.42 9.14
CA LEU A 261 8.59 -20.09 8.79
C LEU A 261 8.84 -21.34 7.91
N SER A 262 9.87 -21.28 7.06
CA SER A 262 10.26 -22.37 6.17
C SER A 262 11.75 -22.26 5.85
N THR A 263 12.25 -23.12 4.97
CA THR A 263 13.64 -23.05 4.46
C THR A 263 13.94 -21.73 3.75
N MET A 264 12.94 -21.13 3.12
CA MET A 264 13.10 -19.90 2.33
C MET A 264 12.45 -18.65 2.97
N VAL A 265 11.69 -18.76 4.06
CA VAL A 265 10.93 -17.62 4.58
C VAL A 265 11.25 -17.32 6.03
N ILE A 266 11.62 -16.07 6.27
CA ILE A 266 11.81 -15.52 7.61
C ILE A 266 10.79 -14.40 7.83
N ARG A 267 9.96 -14.51 8.87
CA ARG A 267 9.13 -13.41 9.34
C ARG A 267 9.86 -12.62 10.42
N ARG A 268 9.83 -11.30 10.29
CA ARG A 268 10.24 -10.36 11.34
C ARG A 268 9.05 -9.54 11.76
N THR A 269 8.90 -9.29 13.06
CA THR A 269 7.79 -8.51 13.60
C THR A 269 8.30 -7.55 14.64
N TRP A 270 8.15 -6.26 14.39
CA TRP A 270 8.31 -5.21 15.39
C TRP A 270 6.97 -5.09 16.12
N SER A 271 7.00 -5.11 17.43
CA SER A 271 5.82 -5.20 18.29
C SER A 271 5.83 -4.16 19.39
N GLY A 272 4.69 -4.03 20.11
CA GLY A 272 4.54 -3.00 21.14
C GLY A 272 4.52 -1.60 20.57
N CYS A 273 4.05 -1.46 19.33
CA CYS A 273 3.92 -0.19 18.62
C CYS A 273 2.76 0.65 19.20
N HIS A 274 2.84 1.96 19.00
CA HIS A 274 1.79 2.87 19.45
C HIS A 274 0.48 2.64 18.67
N GLY A 275 -0.67 2.89 19.32
CA GLY A 275 -1.99 2.83 18.67
C GLY A 275 -2.41 1.45 18.16
N GLY A 276 -1.78 0.35 18.60
CA GLY A 276 -2.07 -1.00 18.12
C GLY A 276 -1.49 -1.29 16.74
N SER A 277 -0.58 -0.44 16.26
CA SER A 277 0.16 -0.68 15.02
C SER A 277 1.07 -1.90 15.10
N ALA A 278 1.52 -2.39 13.96
CA ALA A 278 2.51 -3.44 13.81
C ALA A 278 3.31 -3.26 12.51
N VAL A 279 4.60 -3.57 12.56
CA VAL A 279 5.44 -3.64 11.37
C VAL A 279 5.88 -5.09 11.19
N VAL A 280 5.58 -5.67 10.03
CA VAL A 280 5.85 -7.08 9.74
C VAL A 280 6.57 -7.20 8.40
N LEU A 281 7.68 -7.92 8.37
CA LEU A 281 8.42 -8.23 7.14
C LEU A 281 8.47 -9.75 6.92
N TYR A 282 8.15 -10.17 5.72
CA TYR A 282 8.44 -11.51 5.20
C TYR A 282 9.63 -11.42 4.25
N THR A 283 10.79 -11.85 4.71
CA THR A 283 11.99 -11.99 3.89
C THR A 283 11.96 -13.32 3.16
N VAL A 284 12.05 -13.29 1.83
CA VAL A 284 12.14 -14.49 0.99
C VAL A 284 13.60 -14.70 0.61
N LEU A 285 14.24 -15.73 1.19
CA LEU A 285 15.63 -16.07 0.91
C LEU A 285 15.75 -16.57 -0.53
N GLY A 286 16.65 -15.98 -1.32
CA GLY A 286 16.79 -16.27 -2.74
C GLY A 286 15.64 -15.82 -3.62
N GLY A 287 14.61 -15.17 -3.06
CA GLY A 287 13.51 -14.60 -3.82
C GLY A 287 13.93 -13.35 -4.58
N GLY A 288 13.25 -13.09 -5.70
CA GLY A 288 13.47 -11.93 -6.56
C GLY A 288 12.46 -10.80 -6.35
N HIS A 289 12.37 -9.92 -7.37
CA HIS A 289 11.44 -8.80 -7.46
C HIS A 289 10.05 -9.29 -7.88
N THR A 290 9.40 -10.03 -7.00
CA THR A 290 8.18 -10.77 -7.33
C THR A 290 7.14 -10.68 -6.21
N TRP A 291 5.87 -10.94 -6.56
CA TRP A 291 4.78 -11.08 -5.60
C TRP A 291 4.74 -12.52 -5.07
N PRO A 292 5.08 -12.78 -3.81
CA PRO A 292 5.11 -14.15 -3.26
C PRO A 292 3.73 -14.84 -3.37
N GLY A 293 3.72 -16.04 -3.91
CA GLY A 293 2.48 -16.81 -4.13
C GLY A 293 1.71 -16.43 -5.40
N SER A 294 2.24 -15.55 -6.25
CA SER A 294 1.61 -15.25 -7.55
C SER A 294 1.49 -16.51 -8.41
N PRO A 295 0.35 -16.75 -9.07
CA PRO A 295 0.21 -17.83 -10.05
C PRO A 295 0.96 -17.53 -11.35
N ILE A 296 1.37 -16.28 -11.56
CA ILE A 296 2.11 -15.84 -12.75
C ILE A 296 3.60 -15.82 -12.44
N THR A 297 4.37 -16.56 -13.20
CA THR A 297 5.84 -16.54 -13.13
C THR A 297 6.39 -15.49 -14.08
N LEU A 298 7.10 -14.52 -13.53
CA LEU A 298 7.86 -13.56 -14.32
C LEU A 298 9.18 -14.15 -14.82
N ALA A 299 9.79 -13.52 -15.82
CA ALA A 299 11.08 -13.96 -16.35
C ALA A 299 12.16 -13.93 -15.26
N ALA A 300 12.62 -15.11 -14.81
CA ALA A 300 13.54 -15.23 -13.68
C ALA A 300 14.89 -14.53 -13.91
N GLY A 301 15.36 -14.45 -15.16
CA GLY A 301 16.59 -13.71 -15.51
C GLY A 301 16.47 -12.20 -15.30
N THR A 302 15.25 -11.65 -15.30
CA THR A 302 15.00 -10.20 -15.11
C THR A 302 14.51 -9.88 -13.70
N PHE A 303 13.62 -10.72 -13.15
CA PHE A 303 12.93 -10.44 -11.89
C PHE A 303 13.37 -11.36 -10.74
N GLY A 304 14.17 -12.38 -11.01
CA GLY A 304 14.51 -13.38 -10.02
C GLY A 304 13.39 -14.41 -9.77
N ALA A 305 13.54 -15.22 -8.74
CA ALA A 305 12.64 -16.33 -8.45
C ALA A 305 11.39 -15.88 -7.68
N THR A 306 10.22 -16.43 -8.04
CA THR A 306 8.98 -16.31 -7.25
C THR A 306 8.87 -17.49 -6.29
N THR A 307 8.62 -17.20 -5.01
CA THR A 307 8.33 -18.26 -4.02
C THR A 307 6.84 -18.56 -3.95
N HIS A 308 6.51 -19.84 -3.76
CA HIS A 308 5.15 -20.30 -3.42
C HIS A 308 5.06 -20.86 -1.98
N GLN A 309 6.12 -20.67 -1.15
CA GLN A 309 6.11 -21.09 0.25
C GLN A 309 5.31 -20.17 1.17
N ILE A 310 4.95 -18.99 0.70
CA ILE A 310 4.01 -18.07 1.32
C ILE A 310 3.11 -17.44 0.25
N ASP A 311 1.98 -16.95 0.70
CA ASP A 311 0.97 -16.27 -0.09
C ASP A 311 0.84 -14.83 0.41
N ALA A 312 1.44 -13.89 -0.29
CA ALA A 312 1.45 -12.49 0.11
C ALA A 312 0.03 -11.90 0.17
N THR A 313 -0.82 -12.23 -0.80
CA THR A 313 -2.21 -11.75 -0.84
C THR A 313 -3.01 -12.21 0.38
N GLY A 314 -2.95 -13.50 0.71
CA GLY A 314 -3.65 -14.03 1.87
C GLY A 314 -3.15 -13.47 3.20
N LEU A 315 -1.82 -13.32 3.33
CA LEU A 315 -1.20 -12.74 4.53
C LEU A 315 -1.53 -11.24 4.66
N MET A 316 -1.55 -10.50 3.56
CA MET A 316 -1.90 -9.08 3.52
C MET A 316 -3.36 -8.87 3.92
N LEU A 317 -4.30 -9.64 3.37
CA LEU A 317 -5.70 -9.58 3.75
C LEU A 317 -5.91 -9.91 5.23
N ALA A 318 -5.25 -10.97 5.73
CA ALA A 318 -5.30 -11.31 7.16
C ALA A 318 -4.66 -10.23 8.06
N PHE A 319 -3.73 -9.45 7.55
CA PHE A 319 -3.17 -8.29 8.25
C PHE A 319 -4.16 -7.14 8.26
N PHE A 320 -4.76 -6.80 7.13
CA PHE A 320 -5.76 -5.73 7.00
C PHE A 320 -7.01 -5.97 7.87
N ASP A 321 -7.48 -7.22 8.00
CA ASP A 321 -8.61 -7.57 8.85
C ASP A 321 -8.40 -7.17 10.33
N ARG A 322 -7.15 -7.05 10.78
CA ARG A 322 -6.79 -6.72 12.18
C ARG A 322 -6.50 -5.26 12.44
N HIS A 323 -6.36 -4.45 11.39
CA HIS A 323 -5.98 -3.05 11.53
C HIS A 323 -7.07 -2.13 10.98
N HIS A 324 -7.43 -1.14 11.77
CA HIS A 324 -8.39 -0.09 11.43
C HIS A 324 -7.99 1.19 12.15
N LEU A 325 -8.38 2.32 11.63
CA LEU A 325 -8.13 3.59 12.29
C LEU A 325 -8.91 3.64 13.62
N ALA A 326 -8.18 3.90 14.72
CA ALA A 326 -8.80 4.27 15.98
C ALA A 326 -9.30 5.71 15.89
N ARG A 327 -10.49 5.98 16.34
CA ARG A 327 -11.00 7.33 16.54
C ARG A 327 -10.79 7.77 17.97
#